data_18e233d152698dab46ca8dd29a22ca2e
#
_entry.id   18e233d152698dab46ca8dd29a22ca2e
#
_cell.length_a   1.000
_cell.length_b   1.000
_cell.length_c   1.000
_cell.angle_alpha   90.00
_cell.angle_beta   90.00
_cell.angle_gamma   90.00
#
_symmetry.space_group_name_H-M   'P 1'
#
loop_
_entity.id
_entity.type
_entity.pdbx_description
1 polymer ?
#
loop_
_entity_poly.entity_id
_entity_poly.type
_entity_poly.pdbx_seq_one_letter_code
_entity_poly.pdbx_strand_id
1 'polypeptide(L)'
;MYAVIFEVYPTKEGKEEYLKIASTLKDFLQNREGFISIERFQSLVDENKLLSLSFWENEKSIEIWRNMFEHRIAQDKGNGGIFENYRIRVAKVQRDYSKKERTQAPKDSNERRA
;
A
#
# COMPACT_ATOMS: atom_id res chain seq x y z
N MET A 1 14.42 -0.63 3.19
CA MET A 1 12.98 -0.32 3.22
C MET A 1 12.37 -0.58 1.85
N TYR A 2 11.18 -1.13 1.85
CA TYR A 2 10.43 -1.45 0.63
C TYR A 2 9.09 -0.76 0.66
N ALA A 3 8.60 -0.40 -0.52
CA ALA A 3 7.27 0.16 -0.70
C ALA A 3 6.40 -0.83 -1.46
N VAL A 4 5.17 -1.03 -1.01
CA VAL A 4 4.15 -1.74 -1.77
C VAL A 4 3.16 -0.73 -2.30
N ILE A 5 3.09 -0.65 -3.62
CA ILE A 5 2.19 0.25 -4.34
C ILE A 5 1.05 -0.62 -4.87
N PHE A 6 -0.09 -0.56 -4.22
CA PHE A 6 -1.23 -1.41 -4.52
C PHE A 6 -2.36 -0.54 -5.08
N GLU A 7 -2.53 -0.61 -6.40
CA GLU A 7 -3.59 0.10 -7.09
C GLU A 7 -4.78 -0.84 -7.26
N VAL A 8 -5.96 -0.42 -6.83
CA VAL A 8 -7.16 -1.24 -6.92
C VAL A 8 -8.28 -0.51 -7.65
N TYR A 9 -9.04 -1.28 -8.41
CA TYR A 9 -10.25 -0.83 -9.09
C TYR A 9 -11.40 -1.69 -8.56
N PRO A 10 -12.01 -1.30 -7.43
CA PRO A 10 -13.10 -2.08 -6.86
C PRO A 10 -14.31 -2.10 -7.79
N THR A 11 -15.08 -3.19 -7.74
CA THR A 11 -16.40 -3.18 -8.35
C THR A 11 -17.28 -2.21 -7.57
N LYS A 12 -18.41 -1.79 -8.17
CA LYS A 12 -19.34 -0.89 -7.50
C LYS A 12 -19.82 -1.46 -6.17
N GLU A 13 -20.12 -2.75 -6.14
CA GLU A 13 -20.55 -3.44 -4.93
C GLU A 13 -19.39 -3.81 -4.02
N GLY A 14 -18.19 -3.92 -4.58
CA GLY A 14 -17.02 -4.39 -3.84
C GLY A 14 -16.27 -3.33 -3.05
N LYS A 15 -16.51 -2.05 -3.32
CA LYS A 15 -15.74 -0.97 -2.69
C LYS A 15 -15.87 -0.98 -1.18
N GLU A 16 -17.10 -1.09 -0.68
CA GLU A 16 -17.35 -1.11 0.76
C GLU A 16 -16.71 -2.32 1.42
N GLU A 17 -16.83 -3.47 0.79
CA GLU A 17 -16.23 -4.71 1.30
C GLU A 17 -14.71 -4.64 1.29
N TYR A 18 -14.11 -4.08 0.25
CA TYR A 18 -12.66 -3.84 0.20
C TYR A 18 -12.20 -2.99 1.37
N LEU A 19 -12.91 -1.90 1.66
CA LEU A 19 -12.53 -1.01 2.74
C LEU A 19 -12.63 -1.69 4.11
N LYS A 20 -13.60 -2.58 4.30
CA LYS A 20 -13.71 -3.38 5.52
C LYS A 20 -12.55 -4.35 5.67
N ILE A 21 -12.21 -5.08 4.61
CA ILE A 21 -11.07 -6.00 4.60
C ILE A 21 -9.79 -5.24 4.89
N ALA A 22 -9.62 -4.10 4.26
CA ALA A 22 -8.44 -3.26 4.43
C ALA A 22 -8.29 -2.76 5.87
N SER A 23 -9.39 -2.37 6.50
CA SER A 23 -9.38 -1.93 7.89
C SER A 23 -8.98 -3.06 8.83
N THR A 24 -9.52 -4.25 8.62
CA THR A 24 -9.17 -5.44 9.40
C THR A 24 -7.67 -5.77 9.26
N LEU A 25 -7.17 -5.72 8.04
CA LEU A 25 -5.75 -6.00 7.80
C LEU A 25 -4.84 -4.94 8.42
N LYS A 26 -5.26 -3.67 8.43
CA LYS A 26 -4.49 -2.62 9.08
C LYS A 26 -4.31 -2.90 10.57
N ASP A 27 -5.39 -3.27 11.24
CA ASP A 27 -5.34 -3.63 12.66
C ASP A 27 -4.42 -4.82 12.91
N PHE A 28 -4.49 -5.83 12.03
CA PHE A 28 -3.63 -7.01 12.12
C PHE A 28 -2.15 -6.62 11.94
N LEU A 29 -1.84 -5.68 11.06
CA LEU A 29 -0.46 -5.31 10.76
C LEU A 29 0.19 -4.44 11.82
N GLN A 30 -0.57 -3.74 12.62
CA GLN A 30 -0.08 -2.73 13.55
C GLN A 30 0.92 -3.35 14.50
N ASN A 31 1.45 -4.06 14.89
CA ASN A 31 2.50 -4.58 15.76
C ASN A 31 3.26 -5.74 15.13
N ARG A 32 3.11 -5.90 13.81
CA ARG A 32 3.84 -6.96 13.12
C ARG A 32 5.26 -6.53 12.82
N GLU A 33 6.19 -7.46 13.01
CA GLU A 33 7.59 -7.23 12.70
C GLU A 33 7.76 -6.90 11.22
N GLY A 34 8.52 -5.87 10.93
CA GLY A 34 8.83 -5.45 9.58
C GLY A 34 7.81 -4.52 8.94
N PHE A 35 6.65 -4.31 9.55
CA PHE A 35 5.66 -3.36 9.06
C PHE A 35 5.99 -1.96 9.54
N ILE A 36 5.98 -0.97 8.62
CA ILE A 36 6.25 0.43 8.97
C ILE A 36 4.97 1.24 8.95
N SER A 37 4.28 1.31 7.83
CA SER A 37 3.07 2.13 7.72
C SER A 37 2.23 1.71 6.53
N ILE A 38 0.96 2.11 6.55
CA ILE A 38 0.04 1.94 5.43
C ILE A 38 -0.96 3.09 5.42
N GLU A 39 -1.24 3.59 4.23
CA GLU A 39 -2.22 4.64 4.04
C GLU A 39 -2.90 4.47 2.69
N ARG A 40 -4.19 4.82 2.62
CA ARG A 40 -4.96 4.74 1.38
C ARG A 40 -5.24 6.11 0.83
N PHE A 41 -5.28 6.18 -0.49
CA PHE A 41 -5.47 7.43 -1.22
C PHE A 41 -6.53 7.22 -2.29
N GLN A 42 -7.30 8.24 -2.54
CA GLN A 42 -8.27 8.27 -3.63
C GLN A 42 -7.64 9.00 -4.82
N SER A 43 -7.74 8.40 -6.01
CA SER A 43 -7.29 9.09 -7.23
C SER A 43 -8.13 10.33 -7.48
N LEU A 44 -7.47 11.43 -7.85
CA LEU A 44 -8.17 12.66 -8.20
C LEU A 44 -8.68 12.66 -9.64
N VAL A 45 -8.20 11.73 -10.47
CA VAL A 45 -8.60 11.66 -11.88
C VAL A 45 -9.53 10.48 -12.16
N ASP A 46 -9.60 9.50 -11.28
CA ASP A 46 -10.43 8.31 -11.46
C ASP A 46 -11.09 7.95 -10.13
N GLU A 47 -12.39 8.19 -10.04
CA GLU A 47 -13.15 7.93 -8.82
C GLU A 47 -13.19 6.45 -8.42
N ASN A 48 -12.95 5.55 -9.39
CA ASN A 48 -12.97 4.12 -9.16
C ASN A 48 -11.59 3.56 -8.79
N LYS A 49 -10.58 4.41 -8.68
CA LYS A 49 -9.22 3.96 -8.39
C LYS A 49 -8.78 4.39 -7.02
N LEU A 50 -8.36 3.42 -6.23
CA LEU A 50 -7.77 3.66 -4.91
C LEU A 50 -6.33 3.17 -4.91
N LEU A 51 -5.50 3.83 -4.12
CA LEU A 51 -4.10 3.42 -3.90
C LEU A 51 -3.92 3.07 -2.43
N SER A 52 -3.38 1.90 -2.16
CA SER A 52 -2.85 1.55 -0.85
C SER A 52 -1.33 1.61 -0.96
N LEU A 53 -0.72 2.48 -0.18
CA LEU A 53 0.73 2.64 -0.13
C LEU A 53 1.22 2.20 1.23
N SER A 54 2.09 1.20 1.25
CA SER A 54 2.62 0.67 2.50
C SER A 54 4.14 0.57 2.44
N PHE A 55 4.76 0.67 3.61
CA PHE A 55 6.22 0.62 3.74
C PHE A 55 6.60 -0.49 4.71
N TRP A 56 7.72 -1.16 4.40
CA TRP A 56 8.13 -2.40 5.06
C TRP A 56 9.65 -2.46 5.18
N GLU A 57 10.13 -3.11 6.22
CA GLU A 57 11.57 -3.28 6.43
C GLU A 57 12.18 -4.33 5.51
N ASN A 58 11.41 -5.40 5.19
CA ASN A 58 11.91 -6.51 4.38
C ASN A 58 10.80 -7.17 3.57
N GLU A 59 11.19 -7.97 2.58
CA GLU A 59 10.24 -8.65 1.69
C GLU A 59 9.46 -9.77 2.38
N LYS A 60 10.03 -10.40 3.38
CA LYS A 60 9.35 -11.49 4.09
C LYS A 60 8.08 -10.99 4.78
N SER A 61 8.14 -9.80 5.36
CA SER A 61 6.95 -9.19 5.98
C SER A 61 5.87 -8.90 4.96
N ILE A 62 6.26 -8.47 3.77
CA ILE A 62 5.32 -8.24 2.66
C ILE A 62 4.65 -9.56 2.25
N GLU A 63 5.41 -10.64 2.19
CA GLU A 63 4.88 -11.95 1.83
C GLU A 63 3.76 -12.38 2.77
N ILE A 64 3.92 -12.18 4.07
CA ILE A 64 2.89 -12.50 5.06
C ILE A 64 1.62 -11.70 4.79
N TRP A 65 1.75 -10.40 4.56
CA TRP A 65 0.61 -9.53 4.24
C TRP A 65 -0.09 -9.98 2.95
N ARG A 66 0.69 -10.22 1.90
CA ARG A 66 0.15 -10.62 0.60
C ARG A 66 -0.65 -11.91 0.71
N ASN A 67 -0.12 -12.91 1.40
CA ASN A 67 -0.81 -14.18 1.56
C ASN A 67 -2.11 -14.03 2.34
N MET A 68 -2.12 -13.23 3.39
CA MET A 68 -3.32 -12.96 4.14
C MET A 68 -4.36 -12.20 3.31
N PHE A 69 -3.92 -11.19 2.57
CA PHE A 69 -4.81 -10.40 1.73
C PHE A 69 -5.45 -11.26 0.65
N GLU A 70 -4.66 -12.05 -0.06
CA GLU A 70 -5.15 -12.94 -1.10
C GLU A 70 -6.11 -13.99 -0.54
N HIS A 71 -5.84 -14.50 0.65
CA HIS A 71 -6.72 -15.45 1.31
C HIS A 71 -8.07 -14.82 1.64
N ARG A 72 -8.07 -13.61 2.18
CA ARG A 72 -9.31 -12.90 2.51
C ARG A 72 -10.14 -12.61 1.26
N ILE A 73 -9.49 -12.19 0.19
CA ILE A 73 -10.19 -11.95 -1.09
C ILE A 73 -10.78 -13.25 -1.63
N ALA A 74 -10.05 -14.35 -1.55
CA ALA A 74 -10.53 -15.63 -2.02
C ALA A 74 -11.76 -16.12 -1.24
N GLN A 75 -11.88 -15.76 0.03
CA GLN A 75 -13.05 -16.09 0.84
C GLN A 75 -14.28 -15.27 0.46
N ASP A 76 -14.10 -14.12 -0.17
CA ASP A 76 -15.19 -13.18 -0.43
C ASP A 76 -15.64 -13.26 -1.89
N LYS A 77 -16.06 -14.46 -2.32
CA LYS A 77 -16.43 -14.73 -3.71
C LYS A 77 -17.90 -14.49 -4.02
N GLY A 78 -18.66 -13.97 -3.07
CA GLY A 78 -20.12 -14.00 -3.17
C GLY A 78 -20.75 -13.21 -4.30
N ASN A 79 -20.08 -12.21 -4.88
CA ASN A 79 -20.69 -11.29 -5.85
C ASN A 79 -19.82 -11.03 -7.07
N GLY A 80 -19.17 -12.06 -7.60
CA GLY A 80 -18.32 -11.90 -8.78
C GLY A 80 -16.99 -11.22 -8.50
N GLY A 81 -16.61 -11.13 -7.22
CA GLY A 81 -15.37 -10.52 -6.81
C GLY A 81 -15.52 -9.06 -6.42
N ILE A 82 -14.59 -8.57 -5.59
CA ILE A 82 -14.61 -7.19 -5.10
C ILE A 82 -13.80 -6.24 -5.98
N PHE A 83 -13.02 -6.77 -6.91
CA PHE A 83 -12.19 -5.96 -7.80
C PHE A 83 -12.50 -6.22 -9.26
N GLU A 84 -12.56 -5.15 -10.04
CA GLU A 84 -12.50 -5.26 -11.51
C GLU A 84 -11.06 -5.53 -11.93
N ASN A 85 -10.11 -4.92 -11.24
CA ASN A 85 -8.69 -5.11 -11.52
C ASN A 85 -7.89 -4.63 -10.31
N TYR A 86 -6.65 -5.10 -10.20
CA TYR A 86 -5.68 -4.54 -9.27
C TYR A 86 -4.27 -4.75 -9.80
N ARG A 87 -3.34 -3.96 -9.29
CA ARG A 87 -1.93 -4.08 -9.64
C ARG A 87 -1.08 -3.84 -8.40
N ILE A 88 -0.13 -4.74 -8.18
CA ILE A 88 0.81 -4.62 -7.06
C ILE A 88 2.20 -4.41 -7.62
N ARG A 89 2.88 -3.37 -7.13
CA ARG A 89 4.29 -3.16 -7.39
C ARG A 89 5.03 -3.13 -6.07
N VAL A 90 6.13 -3.87 -5.99
CA VAL A 90 7.02 -3.85 -4.83
C VAL A 90 8.30 -3.16 -5.29
N ALA A 91 8.67 -2.10 -4.59
CA ALA A 91 9.83 -1.30 -4.97
C ALA A 91 10.75 -1.13 -3.76
N LYS A 92 12.05 -1.19 -4.00
CA LYS A 92 13.03 -0.86 -2.97
C LYS A 92 13.21 0.65 -2.92
N VAL A 93 13.11 1.23 -1.74
CA VAL A 93 13.28 2.67 -1.55
C VAL A 93 14.77 2.99 -1.57
N GLN A 94 15.21 3.71 -2.58
CA GLN A 94 16.62 4.11 -2.70
C GLN A 94 16.97 5.27 -1.79
N ARG A 95 16.09 6.24 -1.70
CA ARG A 95 16.27 7.43 -0.86
C ARG A 95 14.95 7.79 -0.22
N ASP A 96 15.04 8.22 1.01
CA ASP A 96 13.90 8.71 1.76
C ASP A 96 14.32 10.01 2.42
N TYR A 97 13.83 11.12 1.90
CA TYR A 97 14.14 12.43 2.46
C TYR A 97 12.93 13.35 2.32
N SER A 98 12.93 14.40 3.12
CA SER A 98 11.83 15.35 3.13
C SER A 98 12.40 16.77 3.16
N LYS A 99 11.54 17.75 3.25
CA LYS A 99 11.96 19.14 3.41
C LYS A 99 12.78 19.33 4.68
N LYS A 100 12.41 18.63 5.76
CA LYS A 100 13.03 18.78 7.09
C LYS A 100 14.10 17.74 7.38
N GLU A 101 14.02 16.55 6.81
CA GLU A 101 14.98 15.48 6.99
C GLU A 101 15.74 15.27 5.70
N ARG A 102 17.00 15.69 5.66
CA ARG A 102 17.77 15.79 4.42
C ARG A 102 18.97 14.86 4.36
N THR A 103 19.09 13.90 5.26
CA THR A 103 20.27 13.03 5.33
C THR A 103 20.49 12.25 4.03
N GLN A 104 19.44 11.76 3.41
CA GLN A 104 19.54 10.98 2.19
C GLN A 104 19.29 11.79 0.92
N ALA A 105 19.10 13.08 1.04
CA ALA A 105 18.88 13.92 -0.14
C ALA A 105 20.13 13.94 -1.03
N PRO A 106 19.95 14.00 -2.35
CA PRO A 106 21.07 14.16 -3.26
C PRO A 106 21.86 15.45 -2.94
N LYS A 107 23.16 15.37 -3.14
CA LYS A 107 24.04 16.50 -2.84
C LYS A 107 23.63 17.79 -3.55
N ASP A 108 23.31 17.70 -4.83
CA ASP A 108 22.89 18.86 -5.62
C ASP A 108 21.58 19.45 -5.11
N SER A 109 20.68 18.63 -4.61
CA SER A 109 19.43 19.09 -4.00
C SER A 109 19.69 19.88 -2.73
N ASN A 110 20.63 19.43 -1.90
CA ASN A 110 21.02 20.16 -0.69
C ASN A 110 21.71 21.50 -1.02
N GLU A 111 22.56 21.51 -2.02
CA GLU A 111 23.26 22.73 -2.45
C GLU A 111 22.29 23.81 -2.92
N ARG A 112 21.22 23.43 -3.61
CA ARG A 112 20.23 24.39 -4.09
C ARG A 112 19.36 25.00 -3.01
N ARG A 113 19.35 24.40 -1.83
CA ARG A 113 18.56 24.89 -0.71
C ARG A 113 19.29 25.92 0.14
N ALA A 114 20.56 26.02 -0.03
CA ALA A 114 21.40 26.93 0.76
C ALA A 114 21.14 28.41 0.44
#